data_1d1b2e1b19e0bc2ef43b6175979ed2ce
#
_entry.id   1d1b2e1b19e0bc2ef43b6175979ed2ce
#
_cell.length_a   1.000
_cell.length_b   1.000
_cell.length_c   1.000
_cell.angle_alpha   90.00
_cell.angle_beta   90.00
_cell.angle_gamma   90.00
#
_symmetry.space_group_name_H-M   'P 1'
#
loop_
_entity.id
_entity.type
_entity.pdbx_description
1 polymer ?
#
loop_
_entity_poly.entity_id
_entity_poly.type
_entity_poly.pdbx_seq_one_letter_code
_entity_poly.pdbx_strand_id
1 'polypeptide(L)'
;MPASSPAARARRRADAGASPEARAARSTNANDYQHVPRPVAAMPKAFPDRASTGWHSHRRAQLLFSLTGAMAVDTTDRRWLIPPRRALWVPPGLPH
;
A
#
# COMPACT_ATOMS: atom_id res chain seq x y z
N MET A 1 -14.74 10.68 -21.94
CA MET A 1 -14.52 9.82 -20.74
C MET A 1 -14.43 8.37 -21.16
N PRO A 2 -13.35 7.70 -20.86
CA PRO A 2 -13.30 6.28 -21.16
C PRO A 2 -14.32 5.51 -20.30
N ALA A 3 -14.99 4.55 -20.90
CA ALA A 3 -15.88 3.67 -20.17
C ALA A 3 -15.09 2.77 -19.21
N SER A 4 -15.66 2.48 -18.04
CA SER A 4 -15.07 1.52 -17.12
C SER A 4 -15.04 0.13 -17.74
N SER A 5 -13.94 -0.61 -17.55
CA SER A 5 -13.84 -1.99 -18.00
C SER A 5 -14.87 -2.87 -17.26
N PRO A 6 -15.31 -4.01 -17.86
CA PRO A 6 -16.17 -4.95 -17.15
C PRO A 6 -15.57 -5.44 -15.83
N ALA A 7 -14.26 -5.68 -15.78
CA ALA A 7 -13.56 -6.09 -14.56
C ALA A 7 -13.62 -5.00 -13.49
N ALA A 8 -13.46 -3.73 -13.86
CA ALA A 8 -13.55 -2.62 -12.91
C ALA A 8 -14.99 -2.46 -12.38
N ARG A 9 -16.00 -2.63 -13.23
CA ARG A 9 -17.40 -2.60 -12.81
C ARG A 9 -17.74 -3.76 -11.87
N ALA A 10 -17.25 -4.95 -12.17
CA ALA A 10 -17.47 -6.12 -11.32
C ALA A 10 -16.83 -5.93 -9.94
N ARG A 11 -15.61 -5.38 -9.87
CA ARG A 11 -14.98 -5.08 -8.59
C ARG A 11 -15.76 -4.05 -7.78
N ARG A 12 -16.25 -2.98 -8.40
CA ARG A 12 -17.09 -1.99 -7.71
C ARG A 12 -18.36 -2.59 -7.14
N ARG A 13 -19.03 -3.47 -7.88
CA ARG A 13 -20.24 -4.16 -7.40
C ARG A 13 -19.93 -5.08 -6.23
N ALA A 14 -18.83 -5.84 -6.29
CA ALA A 14 -18.41 -6.71 -5.21
C ALA A 14 -18.10 -5.91 -3.95
N ASP A 15 -17.46 -4.74 -4.10
CA ASP A 15 -17.09 -3.88 -2.98
C ASP A 15 -18.28 -3.18 -2.34
N ALA A 16 -19.35 -2.88 -3.11
CA ALA A 16 -20.51 -2.17 -2.60
C ALA A 16 -21.21 -2.90 -1.44
N GLY A 17 -21.24 -4.25 -1.47
CA GLY A 17 -21.84 -5.06 -0.40
C GLY A 17 -20.84 -5.62 0.59
N ALA A 18 -19.55 -5.30 0.47
CA ALA A 18 -18.52 -5.88 1.31
C ALA A 18 -18.44 -5.19 2.67
N SER A 19 -18.05 -5.93 3.71
CA SER A 19 -17.71 -5.36 5.02
C SER A 19 -16.50 -4.43 4.90
N PRO A 20 -16.28 -3.50 5.86
CA PRO A 20 -15.08 -2.66 5.86
C PRO A 20 -13.78 -3.47 5.81
N GLU A 21 -13.72 -4.59 6.53
CA GLU A 21 -12.53 -5.45 6.50
C GLU A 21 -12.34 -6.12 5.14
N ALA A 22 -13.40 -6.60 4.51
CA ALA A 22 -13.32 -7.22 3.19
C ALA A 22 -12.92 -6.21 2.11
N ARG A 23 -13.36 -4.95 2.24
CA ARG A 23 -12.92 -3.88 1.35
C ARG A 23 -11.44 -3.59 1.53
N ALA A 24 -10.96 -3.47 2.78
CA ALA A 24 -9.56 -3.26 3.09
C ALA A 24 -8.69 -4.38 2.52
N ALA A 25 -9.13 -5.64 2.63
CA ALA A 25 -8.39 -6.79 2.11
C ALA A 25 -8.13 -6.72 0.59
N ARG A 26 -8.92 -5.96 -0.15
CA ARG A 26 -8.78 -5.78 -1.60
C ARG A 26 -8.20 -4.43 -2.00
N SER A 27 -8.01 -3.54 -1.05
CA SER A 27 -7.53 -2.18 -1.31
C SER A 27 -6.02 -2.17 -1.55
N THR A 28 -5.58 -1.22 -2.37
CA THR A 28 -4.16 -0.88 -2.51
C THR A 28 -3.81 0.42 -1.79
N ASN A 29 -4.71 0.93 -0.96
CA ASN A 29 -4.46 2.12 -0.14
C ASN A 29 -4.12 1.67 1.29
N ALA A 30 -2.90 1.99 1.72
CA ALA A 30 -2.41 1.60 3.04
C ALA A 30 -3.29 2.12 4.19
N ASN A 31 -3.98 3.25 4.01
CA ASN A 31 -4.86 3.81 5.04
C ASN A 31 -6.03 2.88 5.38
N ASP A 32 -6.47 2.06 4.43
CA ASP A 32 -7.59 1.13 4.65
C ASP A 32 -7.21 -0.04 5.55
N TYR A 33 -5.91 -0.24 5.81
CA TYR A 33 -5.39 -1.34 6.64
C TYR A 33 -5.05 -0.90 8.07
N GLN A 34 -5.14 0.40 8.38
CA GLN A 34 -4.70 0.93 9.67
C GLN A 34 -5.63 0.51 10.82
N HIS A 35 -6.90 0.24 10.53
CA HIS A 35 -7.93 -0.03 11.53
C HIS A 35 -8.58 -1.42 11.42
N VAL A 36 -8.06 -2.28 10.55
CA VAL A 36 -8.58 -3.66 10.46
C VAL A 36 -8.27 -4.41 11.75
N PRO A 37 -9.18 -5.32 12.22
CA PRO A 37 -9.03 -5.98 13.52
C PRO A 37 -8.05 -7.16 13.49
N ARG A 38 -7.05 -7.10 12.62
CA ARG A 38 -6.01 -8.13 12.51
C ARG A 38 -4.66 -7.53 12.89
N PRO A 39 -3.80 -8.29 13.59
CA PRO A 39 -2.48 -7.79 13.95
C PRO A 39 -1.57 -7.54 12.73
N VAL A 40 -1.77 -8.28 11.65
CA VAL A 40 -0.99 -8.13 10.41
C VAL A 40 -1.94 -8.10 9.23
N ALA A 41 -1.71 -7.17 8.32
CA ALA A 41 -2.39 -7.10 7.04
C ALA A 41 -1.34 -6.94 5.94
N ALA A 42 -1.55 -7.59 4.80
CA ALA A 42 -0.65 -7.50 3.66
C ALA A 42 -1.36 -6.88 2.46
N MET A 43 -0.63 -6.06 1.72
CA MET A 43 -1.17 -5.34 0.58
C MET A 43 -0.15 -5.35 -0.55
N PRO A 44 -0.39 -6.12 -1.64
CA PRO A 44 0.42 -6.00 -2.83
C PRO A 44 0.04 -4.73 -3.60
N LYS A 45 1.03 -4.06 -4.17
CA LYS A 45 0.82 -2.87 -4.98
C LYS A 45 1.89 -2.79 -6.05
N ALA A 46 1.45 -2.54 -7.30
CA ALA A 46 2.34 -2.25 -8.40
C ALA A 46 2.46 -0.73 -8.58
N PHE A 47 3.68 -0.25 -8.79
CA PHE A 47 3.96 1.15 -9.08
C PHE A 47 4.54 1.28 -10.47
N PRO A 48 4.10 2.28 -11.27
CA PRO A 48 4.82 2.65 -12.48
C PRO A 48 6.22 3.16 -12.12
N ASP A 49 7.13 3.12 -13.09
CA ASP A 49 8.46 3.69 -12.92
C ASP A 49 8.38 5.15 -12.47
N ARG A 50 9.24 5.51 -11.52
CA ARG A 50 9.34 6.88 -10.97
C ARG A 50 8.08 7.38 -10.29
N ALA A 51 7.14 6.49 -9.95
CA ALA A 51 5.99 6.88 -9.14
C ALA A 51 6.42 7.27 -7.74
N SER A 52 5.71 8.22 -7.16
CA SER A 52 5.91 8.65 -5.77
C SER A 52 4.57 8.69 -5.06
N THR A 53 4.57 8.33 -3.79
CA THR A 53 3.36 8.39 -2.95
C THR A 53 3.28 9.70 -2.15
N GLY A 54 4.32 10.55 -2.20
CA GLY A 54 4.41 11.73 -1.36
C GLY A 54 4.71 11.39 0.10
N TRP A 55 4.89 12.42 0.91
CA TRP A 55 5.14 12.27 2.34
C TRP A 55 3.87 11.87 3.09
N HIS A 56 4.00 10.85 3.93
CA HIS A 56 2.91 10.35 4.76
C HIS A 56 3.47 9.59 5.96
N SER A 57 2.60 9.29 6.89
CA SER A 57 2.90 8.41 8.01
C SER A 57 1.72 7.48 8.25
N HIS A 58 1.97 6.36 8.93
CA HIS A 58 0.94 5.40 9.24
C HIS A 58 0.91 5.11 10.73
N ARG A 59 -0.28 4.80 11.22
CA ARG A 59 -0.48 4.40 12.61
C ARG A 59 0.21 3.06 12.92
N ARG A 60 0.23 2.15 11.94
CA ARG A 60 0.87 0.85 12.06
C ARG A 60 2.29 0.90 11.52
N ALA A 61 3.14 0.06 12.06
CA ALA A 61 4.43 -0.22 11.43
C ALA A 61 4.22 -0.87 10.06
N GLN A 62 5.16 -0.66 9.16
CA GLN A 62 5.15 -1.25 7.83
C GLN A 62 6.42 -2.03 7.57
N LEU A 63 6.27 -3.18 6.92
CA LEU A 63 7.38 -3.86 6.27
C LEU A 63 7.20 -3.67 4.76
N LEU A 64 8.04 -2.86 4.16
CA LEU A 64 8.03 -2.59 2.73
C LEU A 64 8.96 -3.59 2.05
N PHE A 65 8.39 -4.46 1.24
CA PHE A 65 9.12 -5.51 0.54
C PHE A 65 9.02 -5.29 -0.97
N SER A 66 10.15 -5.31 -1.66
CA SER A 66 10.19 -5.20 -3.11
C SER A 66 10.32 -6.58 -3.74
N LEU A 67 9.34 -6.98 -4.56
CA LEU A 67 9.41 -8.23 -5.33
C LEU A 67 10.29 -8.04 -6.56
N THR A 68 10.04 -6.98 -7.32
CA THR A 68 10.77 -6.65 -8.55
C THR A 68 11.09 -5.16 -8.54
N GLY A 69 12.22 -4.79 -9.16
CA GLY A 69 12.66 -3.41 -9.15
C GLY A 69 13.17 -2.96 -7.79
N ALA A 70 13.61 -1.72 -7.72
CA ALA A 70 14.09 -1.09 -6.51
C ALA A 70 13.15 0.03 -6.09
N MET A 71 13.01 0.25 -4.78
CA MET A 71 12.28 1.36 -4.22
C MET A 71 13.21 2.28 -3.45
N ALA A 72 12.90 3.58 -3.47
CA ALA A 72 13.54 4.55 -2.59
C ALA A 72 12.53 5.02 -1.55
N VAL A 73 12.94 5.03 -0.29
CA VAL A 73 12.13 5.53 0.82
C VAL A 73 12.90 6.64 1.51
N ASP A 74 12.33 7.84 1.51
CA ASP A 74 12.93 8.98 2.16
C ASP A 74 12.34 9.14 3.57
N THR A 75 13.22 9.32 4.54
CA THR A 75 12.88 9.80 5.87
C THR A 75 13.47 11.20 6.06
N THR A 76 13.21 11.83 7.21
CA THR A 76 13.65 13.21 7.44
C THR A 76 15.17 13.40 7.37
N ASP A 77 15.96 12.35 7.65
CA ASP A 77 17.42 12.42 7.73
C ASP A 77 18.15 11.50 6.75
N ARG A 78 17.43 10.61 6.03
CA ARG A 78 18.07 9.60 5.16
C ARG A 78 17.21 9.24 3.97
N ARG A 79 17.90 8.65 2.99
CA ARG A 79 17.25 7.91 1.91
C ARG A 79 17.68 6.45 1.99
N TRP A 80 16.69 5.57 1.95
CA TRP A 80 16.88 4.13 1.94
C TRP A 80 16.58 3.58 0.56
N LEU A 81 17.46 2.75 0.04
CA LEU A 81 17.21 2.02 -1.20
C LEU A 81 16.88 0.58 -0.85
N ILE A 82 15.75 0.10 -1.38
CA ILE A 82 15.30 -1.27 -1.18
C ILE A 82 15.49 -2.02 -2.49
N PRO A 83 16.55 -2.85 -2.64
CA PRO A 83 16.73 -3.65 -3.83
C PRO A 83 15.65 -4.74 -3.95
N PRO A 84 15.52 -5.41 -5.10
CA PRO A 84 14.60 -6.53 -5.22
C PRO A 84 14.86 -7.60 -4.15
N ARG A 85 13.78 -8.14 -3.60
CA ARG A 85 13.78 -9.18 -2.57
C ARG A 85 14.38 -8.74 -1.24
N ARG A 86 14.37 -7.44 -0.97
CA ARG A 86 14.75 -6.87 0.32
C ARG A 86 13.57 -6.11 0.90
N ALA A 87 13.63 -5.87 2.19
CA ALA A 87 12.57 -5.18 2.91
C ALA A 87 13.14 -4.10 3.82
N LEU A 88 12.33 -3.07 4.07
CA LEU A 88 12.62 -2.02 5.02
C LEU A 88 11.51 -2.02 6.07
N TRP A 89 11.90 -2.01 7.33
CA TRP A 89 10.97 -1.81 8.44
C TRP A 89 10.78 -0.33 8.70
N VAL A 90 9.51 0.11 8.66
CA VAL A 90 9.13 1.51 8.96
C VAL A 90 8.35 1.51 10.26
N PRO A 91 8.87 2.13 11.34
CA PRO A 91 8.15 2.22 12.61
C PRO A 91 6.83 2.97 12.50
N PRO A 92 5.89 2.75 13.44
CA PRO A 92 4.66 3.51 13.47
C PRO A 92 4.93 5.01 13.59
N GLY A 93 4.16 5.82 12.84
CA GLY A 93 4.22 7.26 12.93
C GLY A 93 5.44 7.92 12.30
N LEU A 94 6.38 7.18 11.73
CA LEU A 94 7.55 7.75 11.08
C LEU A 94 7.15 8.34 9.72
N PRO A 95 7.34 9.65 9.48
CA PRO A 95 7.11 10.24 8.16
C PRO A 95 8.11 9.71 7.12
N HIS A 96 7.57 9.38 5.96
CA HIS A 96 8.36 8.83 4.86
C HIS A 96 7.72 9.06 3.50
#